data_cd93cf227fc633cff285ff27b745b93e
#
_entry.id   cd93cf227fc633cff285ff27b745b93e
#
_cell.length_a   1.000
_cell.length_b   1.000
_cell.length_c   1.000
_cell.angle_alpha   90.00
_cell.angle_beta   90.00
_cell.angle_gamma   90.00
#
_symmetry.space_group_name_H-M   'P 1'
#
loop_
_entity.id
_entity.type
_entity.pdbx_description
1 polymer ?
#
loop_
_entity_poly.entity_id
_entity_poly.type
_entity_poly.pdbx_seq_one_letter_code
_entity_poly.pdbx_strand_id
1 'polypeptide(L)'
;MATVPVKTTMSSAQSTDRFVRESGIAASVASVIEPVIESLGFRLVRIQVSGKEPRIVQIMTERPDGTINIDDCEKISKQLSPVLDVDEPFSGAYRLEVSSPGIDRPLVRPSDFEDWSGHEAKIELSEPVDGRKRFKGVLEGFEDGEVRILAELGEGDPQHLGFPVALIAEARLVLTDELIREALNRAKKKHSGRPGDGAEMDEDDVADLED
;
A
#
# COMPACT_ATOMS: atom_id res chain seq x y z
N MET A 1 -25.95 -20.24 40.32
CA MET A 1 -24.99 -19.16 40.05
C MET A 1 -24.63 -19.21 38.56
N ALA A 2 -25.22 -18.34 37.77
CA ALA A 2 -25.04 -18.33 36.32
C ALA A 2 -23.95 -17.34 36.00
N THR A 3 -22.86 -17.81 35.39
CA THR A 3 -21.75 -16.98 34.90
C THR A 3 -22.14 -16.36 33.57
N VAL A 4 -22.32 -15.06 33.55
CA VAL A 4 -22.59 -14.29 32.34
C VAL A 4 -21.28 -14.13 31.59
N PRO A 5 -21.19 -14.49 30.29
CA PRO A 5 -20.00 -14.20 29.51
C PRO A 5 -19.93 -12.69 29.21
N VAL A 6 -18.85 -12.07 29.65
CA VAL A 6 -18.51 -10.69 29.31
C VAL A 6 -18.22 -10.66 27.81
N LYS A 7 -19.14 -10.11 27.02
CA LYS A 7 -18.88 -9.71 25.65
C LYS A 7 -17.86 -8.56 25.71
N THR A 8 -16.60 -8.87 25.45
CA THR A 8 -15.59 -7.85 25.14
C THR A 8 -15.97 -7.26 23.79
N THR A 9 -16.62 -6.11 23.83
CA THR A 9 -16.85 -5.26 22.65
C THR A 9 -15.48 -4.70 22.29
N MET A 10 -14.78 -5.34 21.37
CA MET A 10 -13.65 -4.70 20.71
C MET A 10 -14.21 -3.54 19.89
N SER A 11 -14.00 -2.34 20.41
CA SER A 11 -14.20 -1.09 19.71
C SER A 11 -13.56 -1.20 18.34
N SER A 12 -14.30 -0.86 17.30
CA SER A 12 -13.81 -0.70 15.92
C SER A 12 -12.93 0.55 15.82
N ALA A 13 -11.82 0.58 16.56
CA ALA A 13 -10.66 1.35 16.19
C ALA A 13 -10.11 0.64 14.96
N GLN A 14 -10.29 1.23 13.79
CA GLN A 14 -9.65 0.81 12.55
C GLN A 14 -8.18 0.60 12.88
N SER A 15 -7.72 -0.64 12.91
CA SER A 15 -6.32 -0.94 13.18
C SER A 15 -5.51 -0.36 12.03
N THR A 16 -4.82 0.74 12.30
CA THR A 16 -3.91 1.39 11.35
C THR A 16 -2.65 0.57 11.15
N ASP A 17 -2.42 -0.43 11.99
CA ASP A 17 -1.24 -1.25 11.99
C ASP A 17 -1.19 -2.22 10.81
N ARG A 18 -0.03 -2.30 10.18
CA ARG A 18 0.26 -3.30 9.15
C ARG A 18 0.35 -4.68 9.78
N PHE A 19 -0.41 -5.65 9.29
CA PHE A 19 -0.25 -7.05 9.67
C PHE A 19 0.67 -7.82 8.71
N VAL A 20 0.74 -7.42 7.42
CA VAL A 20 1.75 -7.93 6.50
C VAL A 20 3.04 -7.14 6.72
N ARG A 21 4.05 -7.81 7.24
CA ARG A 21 5.34 -7.20 7.59
C ARG A 21 6.48 -7.83 6.82
N GLU A 22 7.53 -7.06 6.64
CA GLU A 22 8.77 -7.50 6.00
C GLU A 22 9.51 -8.52 6.87
N SER A 23 10.43 -9.24 6.23
CA SER A 23 11.37 -10.16 6.90
C SER A 23 12.82 -9.84 6.54
N GLY A 24 13.78 -10.38 7.29
CA GLY A 24 15.20 -10.20 7.03
C GLY A 24 15.64 -8.73 7.02
N ILE A 25 16.48 -8.35 6.05
CA ILE A 25 17.03 -6.98 5.95
C ILE A 25 15.91 -5.94 5.84
N ALA A 26 14.86 -6.20 5.09
CA ALA A 26 13.74 -5.27 4.95
C ALA A 26 13.02 -5.02 6.28
N ALA A 27 12.95 -6.01 7.18
CA ALA A 27 12.41 -5.83 8.53
C ALA A 27 13.32 -4.94 9.39
N SER A 28 14.65 -5.08 9.29
CA SER A 28 15.59 -4.19 9.98
C SER A 28 15.47 -2.76 9.49
N VAL A 29 15.32 -2.56 8.18
CA VAL A 29 15.05 -1.23 7.60
C VAL A 29 13.73 -0.68 8.12
N ALA A 30 12.65 -1.49 8.12
CA ALA A 30 11.32 -1.07 8.59
C ALA A 30 11.35 -0.57 10.03
N SER A 31 12.03 -1.29 10.93
CA SER A 31 12.12 -0.92 12.36
C SER A 31 12.74 0.46 12.60
N VAL A 32 13.64 0.87 11.71
CA VAL A 32 14.33 2.16 11.78
C VAL A 32 13.49 3.28 11.16
N ILE A 33 12.89 3.05 9.98
CA ILE A 33 12.27 4.12 9.21
C ILE A 33 10.77 4.31 9.45
N GLU A 34 10.03 3.28 9.87
CA GLU A 34 8.59 3.38 10.08
C GLU A 34 8.20 4.48 11.05
N PRO A 35 8.86 4.64 12.24
CA PRO A 35 8.57 5.75 13.13
C PRO A 35 8.85 7.13 12.52
N VAL A 36 9.85 7.24 11.66
CA VAL A 36 10.18 8.50 10.97
C VAL A 36 9.10 8.85 9.97
N ILE A 37 8.66 7.89 9.14
CA ILE A 37 7.58 8.05 8.17
C ILE A 37 6.29 8.50 8.86
N GLU A 38 5.93 7.86 9.97
CA GLU A 38 4.76 8.20 10.77
C GLU A 38 4.84 9.60 11.36
N SER A 39 6.01 10.02 11.87
CA SER A 39 6.24 11.37 12.39
C SER A 39 6.07 12.45 11.33
N LEU A 40 6.29 12.13 10.06
CA LEU A 40 6.09 13.01 8.93
C LEU A 40 4.62 13.07 8.45
N GLY A 41 3.73 12.26 9.05
CA GLY A 41 2.31 12.16 8.70
C GLY A 41 2.01 11.22 7.53
N PHE A 42 2.92 10.31 7.21
CA PHE A 42 2.74 9.29 6.18
C PHE A 42 2.61 7.89 6.80
N ARG A 43 2.20 6.93 5.98
CA ARG A 43 2.12 5.50 6.34
C ARG A 43 3.10 4.72 5.48
N LEU A 44 3.85 3.83 6.10
CA LEU A 44 4.65 2.84 5.38
C LEU A 44 3.72 1.78 4.80
N VAL A 45 3.89 1.45 3.52
CA VAL A 45 3.14 0.36 2.87
C VAL A 45 4.03 -0.87 2.72
N ARG A 46 5.19 -0.74 2.10
CA ARG A 46 6.11 -1.86 1.87
C ARG A 46 7.55 -1.40 1.74
N ILE A 47 8.48 -2.27 2.13
CA ILE A 47 9.90 -2.14 1.84
C ILE A 47 10.33 -3.33 1.02
N GLN A 48 11.06 -3.07 -0.07
CA GLN A 48 11.73 -4.08 -0.85
C GLN A 48 13.23 -3.80 -0.90
N VAL A 49 14.03 -4.81 -0.59
CA VAL A 49 15.48 -4.73 -0.71
C VAL A 49 15.92 -5.70 -1.79
N SER A 50 16.53 -5.17 -2.85
CA SER A 50 16.98 -5.95 -4.00
C SER A 50 18.42 -5.60 -4.39
N GLY A 51 19.01 -6.37 -5.31
CA GLY A 51 20.39 -6.18 -5.72
C GLY A 51 21.41 -6.65 -4.68
N LYS A 52 22.68 -6.67 -5.08
CA LYS A 52 23.77 -7.04 -4.18
C LYS A 52 24.63 -5.85 -3.79
N GLU A 53 25.10 -5.08 -4.78
CA GLU A 53 25.95 -3.91 -4.56
C GLU A 53 25.94 -3.00 -5.82
N PRO A 54 25.39 -1.77 -5.75
CA PRO A 54 24.64 -1.24 -4.60
C PRO A 54 23.29 -1.95 -4.41
N ARG A 55 22.82 -2.05 -3.17
CA ARG A 55 21.47 -2.51 -2.88
C ARG A 55 20.47 -1.44 -3.30
N ILE A 56 19.30 -1.85 -3.74
CA ILE A 56 18.17 -0.94 -3.96
C ILE A 56 17.21 -1.13 -2.79
N VAL A 57 17.00 -0.08 -2.02
CA VAL A 57 16.04 -0.03 -0.93
C VAL A 57 14.85 0.79 -1.41
N GLN A 58 13.82 0.09 -1.88
CA GLN A 58 12.58 0.71 -2.31
C GLN A 58 11.60 0.78 -1.14
N ILE A 59 11.09 1.97 -0.87
CA ILE A 59 10.14 2.27 0.20
C ILE A 59 8.87 2.80 -0.43
N MET A 60 7.77 2.06 -0.26
CA MET A 60 6.44 2.45 -0.69
C MET A 60 5.72 3.10 0.48
N THR A 61 5.30 4.35 0.31
CA THR A 61 4.61 5.14 1.33
C THR A 61 3.39 5.85 0.75
N GLU A 62 2.51 6.30 1.62
CA GLU A 62 1.33 7.08 1.28
C GLU A 62 0.88 7.95 2.46
N ARG A 63 0.03 8.95 2.21
CA ARG A 63 -0.74 9.62 3.25
C ARG A 63 -1.86 8.73 3.78
N PRO A 64 -2.44 9.04 4.95
CA PRO A 64 -3.60 8.31 5.47
C PRO A 64 -4.79 8.20 4.51
N ASP A 65 -4.94 9.14 3.58
CA ASP A 65 -5.95 9.13 2.53
C ASP A 65 -5.57 8.33 1.27
N GLY A 66 -4.45 7.59 1.32
CA GLY A 66 -3.94 6.78 0.21
C GLY A 66 -3.26 7.57 -0.91
N THR A 67 -2.99 8.87 -0.71
CA THR A 67 -2.33 9.72 -1.71
C THR A 67 -0.85 9.91 -1.41
N ILE A 68 -0.09 10.23 -2.45
CA ILE A 68 1.30 10.72 -2.34
C ILE A 68 1.66 11.44 -3.65
N ASN A 69 2.52 12.45 -3.57
CA ASN A 69 3.06 13.14 -4.72
C ASN A 69 4.60 13.12 -4.73
N ILE A 70 5.21 13.68 -5.77
CA ILE A 70 6.66 13.68 -5.93
C ILE A 70 7.35 14.48 -4.81
N ASP A 71 6.80 15.61 -4.41
CA ASP A 71 7.37 16.45 -3.36
C ASP A 71 7.37 15.72 -2.01
N ASP A 72 6.33 14.90 -1.76
CA ASP A 72 6.26 14.03 -0.58
C ASP A 72 7.37 12.98 -0.61
N CYS A 73 7.57 12.33 -1.75
CA CYS A 73 8.62 11.32 -1.92
C CYS A 73 10.00 11.94 -1.69
N GLU A 74 10.24 13.14 -2.22
CA GLU A 74 11.49 13.88 -2.01
C GLU A 74 11.68 14.24 -0.53
N LYS A 75 10.64 14.78 0.13
CA LYS A 75 10.66 15.11 1.55
C LYS A 75 11.00 13.88 2.40
N ILE A 76 10.33 12.76 2.16
CA ILE A 76 10.56 11.51 2.89
C ILE A 76 11.99 11.02 2.63
N SER A 77 12.44 10.97 1.39
CA SER A 77 13.78 10.52 1.03
C SER A 77 14.87 11.33 1.75
N LYS A 78 14.74 12.66 1.81
CA LYS A 78 15.68 13.55 2.52
C LYS A 78 15.72 13.30 4.04
N GLN A 79 14.61 12.87 4.63
CA GLN A 79 14.57 12.56 6.07
C GLN A 79 15.08 11.15 6.38
N LEU A 80 14.86 10.20 5.48
CA LEU A 80 15.25 8.81 5.71
C LEU A 80 16.74 8.55 5.45
N SER A 81 17.37 9.24 4.48
CA SER A 81 18.77 9.01 4.12
C SER A 81 19.71 9.15 5.33
N PRO A 82 19.71 10.26 6.10
CA PRO A 82 20.60 10.39 7.26
C PRO A 82 20.30 9.38 8.38
N VAL A 83 19.04 8.95 8.52
CA VAL A 83 18.67 7.94 9.53
C VAL A 83 19.24 6.57 9.15
N LEU A 84 19.10 6.17 7.88
CA LEU A 84 19.69 4.92 7.38
C LEU A 84 21.22 4.92 7.42
N ASP A 85 21.86 6.08 7.21
CA ASP A 85 23.32 6.23 7.27
C ASP A 85 23.85 6.14 8.71
N VAL A 86 23.06 6.52 9.71
CA VAL A 86 23.44 6.43 11.14
C VAL A 86 23.16 5.07 11.73
N ASP A 87 21.99 4.49 11.47
CA ASP A 87 21.56 3.22 12.05
C ASP A 87 22.14 1.99 11.33
N GLU A 88 22.64 2.16 10.09
CA GLU A 88 23.30 1.12 9.28
C GLU A 88 22.59 -0.26 9.37
N PRO A 89 21.28 -0.38 9.06
CA PRO A 89 20.54 -1.63 9.24
C PRO A 89 21.06 -2.80 8.39
N PHE A 90 21.98 -2.50 7.48
CA PHE A 90 22.73 -3.45 6.65
C PHE A 90 24.05 -2.83 6.20
N SER A 91 25.02 -3.67 5.81
CA SER A 91 26.33 -3.22 5.32
C SER A 91 26.34 -3.00 3.80
N GLY A 92 27.21 -2.08 3.33
CA GLY A 92 27.45 -1.81 1.91
C GLY A 92 26.67 -0.63 1.35
N ALA A 93 27.01 -0.26 0.11
CA ALA A 93 26.36 0.85 -0.59
C ALA A 93 24.91 0.53 -0.96
N TYR A 94 24.06 1.52 -0.90
CA TYR A 94 22.65 1.40 -1.29
C TYR A 94 22.16 2.61 -2.09
N ARG A 95 21.06 2.39 -2.81
CA ARG A 95 20.26 3.43 -3.44
C ARG A 95 18.89 3.44 -2.77
N LEU A 96 18.50 4.57 -2.24
CA LEU A 96 17.17 4.78 -1.67
C LEU A 96 16.20 5.22 -2.76
N GLU A 97 15.07 4.52 -2.86
CA GLU A 97 13.97 4.84 -3.77
C GLU A 97 12.68 4.96 -2.96
N VAL A 98 12.08 6.15 -2.93
CA VAL A 98 10.78 6.39 -2.29
C VAL A 98 9.73 6.55 -3.38
N SER A 99 8.63 5.82 -3.27
CA SER A 99 7.58 5.78 -4.28
C SER A 99 6.19 5.59 -3.70
N SER A 100 5.16 5.80 -4.53
CA SER A 100 3.80 5.37 -4.25
C SER A 100 3.69 3.84 -4.32
N PRO A 101 2.64 3.24 -3.71
CA PRO A 101 2.38 1.80 -3.82
C PRO A 101 2.02 1.32 -5.23
N GLY A 102 1.65 2.24 -6.14
CA GLY A 102 1.17 1.89 -7.48
C GLY A 102 -0.31 1.54 -7.52
N ILE A 103 -0.81 1.16 -8.71
CA ILE A 103 -2.22 0.78 -8.92
C ILE A 103 -2.47 -0.64 -8.39
N ASP A 104 -1.54 -1.57 -8.64
CA ASP A 104 -1.56 -2.95 -8.14
C ASP A 104 -0.96 -3.09 -6.74
N ARG A 105 -1.29 -2.14 -5.90
CA ARG A 105 -0.72 -1.92 -4.57
C ARG A 105 -0.71 -3.15 -3.67
N PRO A 106 0.28 -3.28 -2.78
CA PRO A 106 0.21 -4.20 -1.65
C PRO A 106 -0.95 -3.85 -0.71
N LEU A 107 -1.60 -4.88 -0.16
CA LEU A 107 -2.64 -4.78 0.85
C LEU A 107 -2.03 -5.26 2.17
N VAL A 108 -1.85 -4.36 3.13
CA VAL A 108 -1.05 -4.63 4.33
C VAL A 108 -1.79 -4.37 5.63
N ARG A 109 -2.97 -3.74 5.56
CA ARG A 109 -3.81 -3.38 6.71
C ARG A 109 -5.23 -3.90 6.53
N PRO A 110 -6.00 -4.09 7.61
CA PRO A 110 -7.42 -4.42 7.51
C PRO A 110 -8.20 -3.45 6.62
N SER A 111 -7.97 -2.14 6.79
CA SER A 111 -8.61 -1.10 5.98
C SER A 111 -8.35 -1.23 4.47
N ASP A 112 -7.17 -1.75 4.07
CA ASP A 112 -6.86 -1.92 2.66
C ASP A 112 -7.82 -2.94 1.99
N PHE A 113 -8.24 -3.99 2.72
CA PHE A 113 -9.16 -5.01 2.20
C PHE A 113 -10.61 -4.52 2.18
N GLU A 114 -10.98 -3.61 3.06
CA GLU A 114 -12.30 -2.95 3.05
C GLU A 114 -12.38 -1.92 1.91
N ASP A 115 -11.36 -1.04 1.79
CA ASP A 115 -11.30 0.05 0.81
C ASP A 115 -11.26 -0.46 -0.65
N TRP A 116 -10.72 -1.68 -0.86
CA TRP A 116 -10.59 -2.31 -2.17
C TRP A 116 -11.50 -3.53 -2.36
N SER A 117 -12.55 -3.67 -1.55
CA SER A 117 -13.60 -4.68 -1.75
C SER A 117 -14.22 -4.55 -3.15
N GLY A 118 -14.47 -5.68 -3.79
CA GLY A 118 -14.97 -5.77 -5.17
C GLY A 118 -13.86 -5.88 -6.23
N HIS A 119 -12.60 -5.64 -5.89
CA HIS A 119 -11.47 -5.80 -6.82
C HIS A 119 -10.79 -7.16 -6.68
N GLU A 120 -10.21 -7.62 -7.78
CA GLU A 120 -9.39 -8.85 -7.76
C GLU A 120 -8.09 -8.64 -6.98
N ALA A 121 -7.76 -9.61 -6.13
CA ALA A 121 -6.51 -9.66 -5.40
C ALA A 121 -5.81 -11.02 -5.50
N LYS A 122 -4.51 -11.01 -5.30
CA LYS A 122 -3.69 -12.20 -5.07
C LYS A 122 -3.25 -12.21 -3.63
N ILE A 123 -3.44 -13.35 -2.97
CA ILE A 123 -3.04 -13.59 -1.58
C ILE A 123 -2.07 -14.77 -1.58
N GLU A 124 -0.93 -14.59 -0.93
CA GLU A 124 0.03 -15.67 -0.65
C GLU A 124 0.07 -15.92 0.86
N LEU A 125 -0.09 -17.19 1.25
CA LEU A 125 -0.07 -17.61 2.64
C LEU A 125 1.35 -18.02 3.06
N SER A 126 1.69 -17.83 4.32
CA SER A 126 2.93 -18.31 4.94
C SER A 126 3.00 -19.84 4.94
N GLU A 127 1.87 -20.50 5.15
CA GLU A 127 1.71 -21.94 5.16
C GLU A 127 0.63 -22.39 4.16
N PRO A 128 0.75 -23.58 3.56
CA PRO A 128 -0.27 -24.06 2.64
C PRO A 128 -1.55 -24.45 3.36
N VAL A 129 -2.70 -24.09 2.80
CA VAL A 129 -4.01 -24.57 3.17
C VAL A 129 -4.48 -25.50 2.06
N ASP A 130 -4.81 -26.75 2.38
CA ASP A 130 -5.17 -27.81 1.42
C ASP A 130 -4.15 -27.95 0.29
N GLY A 131 -2.84 -27.85 0.63
CA GLY A 131 -1.74 -27.96 -0.32
C GLY A 131 -1.51 -26.74 -1.22
N ARG A 132 -2.27 -25.63 -1.03
CA ARG A 132 -2.20 -24.42 -1.82
C ARG A 132 -1.79 -23.23 -0.97
N LYS A 133 -0.79 -22.46 -1.45
CA LYS A 133 -0.34 -21.22 -0.80
C LYS A 133 -0.84 -19.95 -1.49
N ARG A 134 -1.21 -20.03 -2.76
CA ARG A 134 -1.56 -18.86 -3.58
C ARG A 134 -3.00 -18.93 -4.00
N PHE A 135 -3.70 -17.84 -3.74
CA PHE A 135 -5.11 -17.67 -4.06
C PHE A 135 -5.29 -16.40 -4.87
N LYS A 136 -6.23 -16.43 -5.80
CA LYS A 136 -6.68 -15.28 -6.57
C LYS A 136 -8.20 -15.24 -6.49
N GLY A 137 -8.76 -14.09 -6.22
CA GLY A 137 -10.22 -13.92 -6.14
C GLY A 137 -10.60 -12.47 -5.98
N VAL A 138 -11.89 -12.21 -5.98
CA VAL A 138 -12.47 -10.89 -5.70
C VAL A 138 -12.51 -10.68 -4.19
N LEU A 139 -12.00 -9.56 -3.73
CA LEU A 139 -12.06 -9.17 -2.32
C LEU A 139 -13.50 -8.94 -1.88
N GLU A 140 -13.88 -9.51 -0.74
CA GLU A 140 -15.17 -9.28 -0.09
C GLU A 140 -15.04 -8.40 1.15
N GLY A 141 -13.80 -8.14 1.60
CA GLY A 141 -13.50 -7.27 2.74
C GLY A 141 -12.73 -7.96 3.85
N PHE A 142 -12.84 -7.38 5.03
CA PHE A 142 -12.21 -7.85 6.26
C PHE A 142 -13.26 -7.97 7.37
N GLU A 143 -13.39 -9.15 7.98
CA GLU A 143 -14.34 -9.40 9.05
C GLU A 143 -13.79 -10.43 10.04
N ASP A 144 -13.97 -10.22 11.32
CA ASP A 144 -13.60 -11.13 12.42
C ASP A 144 -12.11 -11.57 12.41
N GLY A 145 -11.21 -10.71 11.93
CA GLY A 145 -9.77 -11.03 11.85
C GLY A 145 -9.38 -11.83 10.60
N GLU A 146 -10.28 -11.97 9.65
CA GLU A 146 -10.08 -12.69 8.41
C GLU A 146 -10.26 -11.78 7.18
N VAL A 147 -9.40 -11.98 6.20
CA VAL A 147 -9.57 -11.45 4.84
C VAL A 147 -10.46 -12.40 4.07
N ARG A 148 -11.54 -11.88 3.49
CA ARG A 148 -12.50 -12.67 2.71
C ARG A 148 -12.35 -12.42 1.22
N ILE A 149 -12.37 -13.49 0.43
CA ILE A 149 -12.36 -13.45 -1.03
C ILE A 149 -13.36 -14.43 -1.61
N LEU A 150 -13.90 -14.09 -2.77
CA LEU A 150 -14.61 -15.01 -3.65
C LEU A 150 -13.64 -15.53 -4.70
N ALA A 151 -13.27 -16.81 -4.64
CA ALA A 151 -12.23 -17.41 -5.48
C ALA A 151 -12.73 -18.62 -6.26
N GLU A 152 -12.22 -18.76 -7.48
CA GLU A 152 -12.41 -19.96 -8.29
C GLU A 152 -11.28 -20.95 -8.01
N LEU A 153 -11.60 -22.12 -7.45
CA LEU A 153 -10.60 -23.13 -7.05
C LEU A 153 -10.42 -24.27 -8.05
N GLY A 154 -11.09 -24.24 -9.17
CA GLY A 154 -11.07 -25.29 -10.19
C GLY A 154 -12.33 -25.28 -11.05
N GLU A 155 -12.72 -26.45 -11.56
CA GLU A 155 -14.00 -26.62 -12.27
C GLU A 155 -15.14 -26.68 -11.24
N GLY A 156 -15.80 -25.56 -11.00
CA GLY A 156 -16.90 -25.46 -10.04
C GLY A 156 -17.33 -24.01 -9.80
N ASP A 157 -18.34 -23.83 -8.96
CA ASP A 157 -18.80 -22.51 -8.59
C ASP A 157 -17.76 -21.79 -7.71
N PRO A 158 -17.65 -20.45 -7.82
CA PRO A 158 -16.80 -19.66 -6.96
C PRO A 158 -17.11 -19.91 -5.48
N GLN A 159 -16.06 -19.98 -4.66
CA GLN A 159 -16.17 -20.25 -3.22
C GLN A 159 -15.75 -19.05 -2.39
N HIS A 160 -16.49 -18.82 -1.31
CA HIS A 160 -16.11 -17.84 -0.29
C HIS A 160 -15.02 -18.42 0.60
N LEU A 161 -13.87 -17.77 0.65
CA LEU A 161 -12.73 -18.17 1.46
C LEU A 161 -12.39 -17.08 2.46
N GLY A 162 -12.13 -17.47 3.72
CA GLY A 162 -11.62 -16.63 4.79
C GLY A 162 -10.18 -16.99 5.11
N PHE A 163 -9.29 -16.02 5.21
CA PHE A 163 -7.90 -16.21 5.59
C PHE A 163 -7.60 -15.38 6.84
N PRO A 164 -7.29 -16.03 7.98
CA PRO A 164 -6.78 -15.33 9.15
C PRO A 164 -5.55 -14.48 8.78
N VAL A 165 -5.51 -13.23 9.23
CA VAL A 165 -4.39 -12.30 8.91
C VAL A 165 -3.02 -12.87 9.27
N ALA A 166 -2.93 -13.68 10.30
CA ALA A 166 -1.68 -14.33 10.73
C ALA A 166 -1.09 -15.28 9.68
N LEU A 167 -1.91 -15.79 8.77
CA LEU A 167 -1.48 -16.69 7.69
C LEU A 167 -1.08 -15.93 6.42
N ILE A 168 -1.38 -14.66 6.30
CA ILE A 168 -1.12 -13.89 5.08
C ILE A 168 0.33 -13.41 5.08
N ALA A 169 1.13 -13.95 4.16
CA ALA A 169 2.49 -13.51 3.92
C ALA A 169 2.56 -12.32 2.97
N GLU A 170 1.73 -12.31 1.93
CA GLU A 170 1.63 -11.23 0.95
C GLU A 170 0.21 -11.13 0.39
N ALA A 171 -0.25 -9.91 0.19
CA ALA A 171 -1.48 -9.64 -0.54
C ALA A 171 -1.29 -8.40 -1.43
N ARG A 172 -1.88 -8.42 -2.64
CA ARG A 172 -1.84 -7.29 -3.56
C ARG A 172 -3.02 -7.32 -4.53
N LEU A 173 -3.39 -6.15 -5.03
CA LEU A 173 -4.38 -6.05 -6.11
C LEU A 173 -3.87 -6.66 -7.42
N VAL A 174 -4.78 -7.13 -8.24
CA VAL A 174 -4.52 -7.54 -9.62
C VAL A 174 -4.82 -6.37 -10.53
N LEU A 175 -3.89 -6.06 -11.41
CA LEU A 175 -4.08 -4.99 -12.40
C LEU A 175 -5.13 -5.44 -13.43
N THR A 176 -6.35 -4.92 -13.30
CA THR A 176 -7.46 -5.14 -14.22
C THR A 176 -7.79 -3.83 -14.94
N ASP A 177 -8.47 -3.90 -16.11
CA ASP A 177 -8.92 -2.71 -16.83
C ASP A 177 -9.85 -1.84 -15.97
N GLU A 178 -10.65 -2.46 -15.13
CA GLU A 178 -11.55 -1.78 -14.20
C GLU A 178 -10.77 -0.99 -13.15
N LEU A 179 -9.79 -1.63 -12.50
CA LEU A 179 -8.92 -0.99 -11.52
C LEU A 179 -8.14 0.19 -12.13
N ILE A 180 -7.64 0.03 -13.37
CA ILE A 180 -6.95 1.11 -14.09
C ILE A 180 -7.90 2.29 -14.34
N ARG A 181 -9.11 2.04 -14.83
CA ARG A 181 -10.11 3.09 -15.09
C ARG A 181 -10.47 3.83 -13.81
N GLU A 182 -10.65 3.11 -12.71
CA GLU A 182 -10.98 3.71 -11.42
C GLU A 182 -9.81 4.56 -10.89
N ALA A 183 -8.59 4.06 -10.95
CA ALA A 183 -7.39 4.82 -10.55
C ALA A 183 -7.24 6.11 -11.35
N LEU A 184 -7.45 6.07 -12.67
CA LEU A 184 -7.43 7.25 -13.53
C LEU A 184 -8.54 8.26 -13.19
N ASN A 185 -9.75 7.77 -12.87
CA ASN A 185 -10.85 8.63 -12.47
C ASN A 185 -10.63 9.29 -11.11
N ARG A 186 -10.05 8.56 -10.15
CA ARG A 186 -9.64 9.10 -8.85
C ARG A 186 -8.57 10.19 -9.02
N ALA A 187 -7.58 9.97 -9.89
CA ALA A 187 -6.53 10.94 -10.19
C ALA A 187 -7.10 12.24 -10.83
N LYS A 188 -8.03 12.11 -11.79
CA LYS A 188 -8.68 13.26 -12.43
C LYS A 188 -9.51 14.08 -11.44
N LYS A 189 -10.30 13.44 -10.57
CA LYS A 189 -11.09 14.14 -9.54
C LYS A 189 -10.20 14.93 -8.56
N LYS A 190 -9.02 14.43 -8.24
CA LYS A 190 -8.06 15.11 -7.35
C LYS A 190 -7.39 16.30 -8.03
N HIS A 191 -7.17 16.26 -9.34
CA HIS A 191 -6.60 17.41 -10.10
C HIS A 191 -7.60 18.54 -10.28
N SER A 192 -8.89 18.24 -10.48
CA SER A 192 -9.96 19.23 -10.64
C SER A 192 -10.37 19.92 -9.33
N GLY A 193 -9.90 19.45 -8.18
CA GLY A 193 -10.20 20.01 -6.86
C GLY A 193 -9.13 20.95 -6.29
N ARG A 194 -8.05 21.27 -7.03
CA ARG A 194 -7.04 22.23 -6.61
C ARG A 194 -7.46 23.64 -7.09
N PRO A 195 -7.82 24.57 -6.19
CA PRO A 195 -8.02 25.97 -6.58
C PRO A 195 -6.63 26.60 -6.77
N GLY A 196 -6.32 26.97 -7.98
CA GLY A 196 -5.18 27.83 -8.28
C GLY A 196 -4.08 27.21 -9.13
N ASP A 197 -4.32 27.12 -10.44
CA ASP A 197 -3.35 27.38 -11.52
C ASP A 197 -4.14 27.73 -12.78
N GLY A 198 -4.89 28.81 -12.67
CA GLY A 198 -5.32 29.58 -13.82
C GLY A 198 -4.15 30.48 -14.24
N ALA A 199 -3.18 29.96 -14.96
CA ALA A 199 -2.35 30.78 -15.79
C ALA A 199 -3.25 31.23 -16.95
N GLU A 200 -3.80 32.44 -16.84
CA GLU A 200 -4.27 33.22 -17.97
C GLU A 200 -3.08 33.33 -18.91
N MET A 201 -3.14 32.64 -20.04
CA MET A 201 -2.33 33.00 -21.21
C MET A 201 -2.94 34.27 -21.74
N ASP A 202 -2.28 35.39 -21.51
CA ASP A 202 -2.52 36.64 -22.20
C ASP A 202 -2.33 36.41 -23.72
N GLU A 203 -3.47 36.43 -24.44
CA GLU A 203 -3.52 36.56 -25.90
C GLU A 203 -3.29 38.03 -26.28
N ASP A 204 -2.04 38.53 -26.16
CA ASP A 204 -1.66 39.82 -26.73
C ASP A 204 -0.17 39.82 -27.04
N ASP A 205 0.20 39.17 -28.16
CA ASP A 205 1.46 39.45 -28.88
C ASP A 205 1.45 38.79 -30.28
N VAL A 206 0.45 39.13 -31.08
CA VAL A 206 0.51 38.91 -32.54
C VAL A 206 0.03 40.18 -33.27
N ALA A 207 0.81 41.26 -33.16
CA ALA A 207 0.74 42.36 -34.11
C ALA A 207 2.10 43.03 -34.13
N ASP A 208 2.83 42.81 -35.20
CA ASP A 208 3.82 43.68 -35.85
C ASP A 208 5.03 42.89 -36.38
N LEU A 209 4.85 42.27 -37.53
CA LEU A 209 5.95 42.02 -38.48
C LEU A 209 5.35 42.03 -39.92
N GLU A 210 4.94 43.19 -40.39
CA GLU A 210 4.94 43.55 -41.80
C GLU A 210 5.60 44.92 -41.92
N ASP A 211 6.87 44.89 -42.35
CA ASP A 211 7.49 45.79 -43.32
C ASP A 211 8.92 45.31 -43.64
#